data_a53b0facab95e45b4863d7360035781c
#
_entry.id   a53b0facab95e45b4863d7360035781c
#
_cell.length_a   1.000
_cell.length_b   1.000
_cell.length_c   1.000
_cell.angle_alpha   90.00
_cell.angle_beta   90.00
_cell.angle_gamma   90.00
#
_symmetry.space_group_name_H-M   'P 1'
#
loop_
_entity.id
_entity.type
_entity.pdbx_description
1 polymer ?
#
loop_
_entity_poly.entity_id
_entity_poly.type
_entity_poly.pdbx_seq_one_letter_code
_entity_poly.pdbx_strand_id
1 'polypeptide(L)'
;MFVQRVVVADSRRESWTVVDGDGVPVEPVERYLSFLSDVERSPNTVKAYAHDLKDWFVFLTARGQDWREVRLEDVGEFVAWLRLPPLARDGRVVVLPSVVRHCGEATVNRKLSAVSAFYQHSARNGVELGALLRTWQPAGRRGTSWRPFLHHISKNQPSARRTIRQKDVHKHPRILTPAEVKKILDACDRLRDRLMFEELFDTGMRVGEALGLRHE
;
A
#
# COMPACT_ATOMS: atom_id res chain seq x y z
N MET A 1 -7.16 13.31 -11.56
CA MET A 1 -6.68 13.27 -10.15
C MET A 1 -5.19 12.97 -10.11
N PHE A 2 -4.45 13.62 -9.22
CA PHE A 2 -3.02 13.37 -8.99
C PHE A 2 -2.68 13.50 -7.50
N VAL A 3 -1.52 12.98 -7.11
CA VAL A 3 -1.02 13.07 -5.73
C VAL A 3 -0.07 14.24 -5.64
N GLN A 4 -0.30 15.11 -4.67
CA GLN A 4 0.51 16.30 -4.42
C GLN A 4 1.19 16.22 -3.05
N ARG A 5 2.46 16.59 -3.01
CA ARG A 5 3.18 16.81 -1.75
C ARG A 5 2.75 18.15 -1.16
N VAL A 6 2.45 18.15 0.12
CA VAL A 6 2.06 19.35 0.86
C VAL A 6 2.89 19.47 2.13
N VAL A 7 3.04 20.70 2.63
CA VAL A 7 3.65 20.99 3.92
C VAL A 7 2.57 21.56 4.80
N VAL A 8 2.31 20.93 5.94
CA VAL A 8 1.32 21.38 6.91
C VAL A 8 1.87 22.68 7.56
N ALA A 9 1.12 23.78 7.45
CA ALA A 9 1.58 25.12 7.82
C ALA A 9 2.04 25.20 9.29
N ASP A 10 1.27 24.64 10.22
CA ASP A 10 1.50 24.75 11.66
C ASP A 10 2.69 23.89 12.13
N SER A 11 2.82 22.68 11.62
CA SER A 11 3.83 21.71 12.07
C SER A 11 5.07 21.65 11.18
N ARG A 12 5.04 22.30 10.01
CA ARG A 12 6.04 22.16 8.92
C ARG A 12 6.31 20.70 8.53
N ARG A 13 5.41 19.80 8.89
CA ARG A 13 5.53 18.38 8.54
C ARG A 13 5.18 18.17 7.08
N GLU A 14 5.93 17.30 6.45
CA GLU A 14 5.65 16.83 5.10
C GLU A 14 4.44 15.89 5.13
N SER A 15 3.47 16.13 4.26
CA SER A 15 2.30 15.27 4.04
C SER A 15 2.00 15.16 2.54
N TRP A 16 0.94 14.45 2.22
CA TRP A 16 0.51 14.18 0.86
C TRP A 16 -0.99 14.31 0.77
N THR A 17 -1.47 14.87 -0.32
CA THR A 17 -2.91 14.94 -0.62
C THR A 17 -3.22 14.41 -2.01
N VAL A 18 -4.50 14.15 -2.27
CA VAL A 18 -5.02 13.81 -3.58
C VAL A 18 -5.88 14.96 -4.06
N VAL A 19 -5.55 15.50 -5.22
CA VAL A 19 -6.32 16.59 -5.87
C VAL A 19 -7.01 16.08 -7.12
N ASP A 20 -8.17 16.64 -7.40
CA ASP A 20 -8.97 16.33 -8.60
C ASP A 20 -8.42 16.99 -9.87
N GLY A 21 -9.22 17.01 -10.95
CA GLY A 21 -8.86 17.64 -12.21
C GLY A 21 -8.75 19.15 -12.13
N ASP A 22 -9.47 19.79 -11.23
CA ASP A 22 -9.54 21.22 -11.01
C ASP A 22 -8.54 21.73 -9.97
N GLY A 23 -7.74 20.83 -9.41
CA GLY A 23 -6.75 21.15 -8.40
C GLY A 23 -7.31 21.24 -6.99
N VAL A 24 -8.54 20.79 -6.76
CA VAL A 24 -9.20 20.81 -5.45
C VAL A 24 -8.90 19.50 -4.71
N PRO A 25 -8.53 19.55 -3.41
CA PRO A 25 -8.35 18.34 -2.61
C PRO A 25 -9.64 17.49 -2.55
N VAL A 26 -9.48 16.18 -2.72
CA VAL A 26 -10.57 15.21 -2.56
C VAL A 26 -10.86 15.05 -1.06
N GLU A 27 -11.88 15.74 -0.57
CA GLU A 27 -12.16 15.94 0.86
C GLU A 27 -12.11 14.65 1.70
N PRO A 28 -12.77 13.52 1.35
CA PRO A 28 -12.73 12.34 2.18
C PRO A 28 -11.32 11.71 2.27
N VAL A 29 -10.54 11.84 1.22
CA VAL A 29 -9.13 11.35 1.20
C VAL A 29 -8.26 12.27 2.03
N GLU A 30 -8.41 13.60 1.87
CA GLU A 30 -7.66 14.59 2.64
C GLU A 30 -7.87 14.40 4.14
N ARG A 31 -9.12 14.26 4.60
CA ARG A 31 -9.44 13.99 6.00
C ARG A 31 -8.72 12.75 6.55
N TYR A 32 -8.66 11.69 5.75
CA TYR A 32 -8.00 10.46 6.16
C TYR A 32 -6.47 10.59 6.17
N LEU A 33 -5.87 11.24 5.17
CA LEU A 33 -4.42 11.44 5.10
C LEU A 33 -3.93 12.39 6.19
N SER A 34 -4.70 13.45 6.51
CA SER A 34 -4.45 14.34 7.66
C SER A 34 -4.45 13.55 8.96
N PHE A 35 -5.48 12.71 9.19
CA PHE A 35 -5.50 11.82 10.35
C PHE A 35 -4.26 10.91 10.43
N LEU A 36 -3.79 10.34 9.32
CA LEU A 36 -2.57 9.53 9.32
C LEU A 36 -1.32 10.35 9.69
N SER A 37 -1.26 11.60 9.28
CA SER A 37 -0.18 12.53 9.64
C SER A 37 -0.23 12.90 11.12
N ASP A 38 -1.42 13.14 11.66
CA ASP A 38 -1.62 13.51 13.08
C ASP A 38 -1.25 12.35 14.02
N VAL A 39 -1.52 11.12 13.62
CA VAL A 39 -1.07 9.91 14.37
C VAL A 39 0.38 9.52 14.05
N GLU A 40 1.15 10.45 13.51
CA GLU A 40 2.60 10.32 13.26
C GLU A 40 3.01 9.14 12.36
N ARG A 41 2.17 8.77 11.40
CA ARG A 41 2.59 7.80 10.37
C ARG A 41 3.70 8.40 9.52
N SER A 42 4.67 7.56 9.11
CA SER A 42 5.79 8.04 8.29
C SER A 42 5.29 8.69 7.00
N PRO A 43 5.94 9.78 6.51
CA PRO A 43 5.57 10.44 5.26
C PRO A 43 5.49 9.49 4.07
N ASN A 44 6.36 8.47 4.03
CA ASN A 44 6.32 7.43 2.99
C ASN A 44 5.05 6.56 3.07
N THR A 45 4.55 6.31 4.28
CA THR A 45 3.27 5.60 4.48
C THR A 45 2.12 6.46 3.97
N VAL A 46 2.04 7.73 4.35
CA VAL A 46 1.01 8.67 3.89
C VAL A 46 1.04 8.78 2.37
N LYS A 47 2.21 8.94 1.77
CA LYS A 47 2.42 8.94 0.32
C LYS A 47 1.88 7.68 -0.36
N ALA A 48 2.19 6.50 0.17
CA ALA A 48 1.71 5.23 -0.38
C ALA A 48 0.19 5.13 -0.34
N TYR A 49 -0.44 5.54 0.77
CA TYR A 49 -1.89 5.59 0.90
C TYR A 49 -2.52 6.61 -0.07
N ALA A 50 -1.93 7.79 -0.24
CA ALA A 50 -2.38 8.79 -1.20
C ALA A 50 -2.43 8.22 -2.64
N HIS A 51 -1.36 7.53 -3.07
CA HIS A 51 -1.32 6.89 -4.38
C HIS A 51 -2.34 5.76 -4.53
N ASP A 52 -2.55 4.97 -3.50
CA ASP A 52 -3.50 3.86 -3.54
C ASP A 52 -4.95 4.34 -3.56
N LEU A 53 -5.26 5.35 -2.75
CA LEU A 53 -6.59 5.97 -2.72
C LEU A 53 -6.87 6.80 -3.97
N LYS A 54 -5.85 7.48 -4.54
CA LYS A 54 -6.01 8.14 -5.83
C LYS A 54 -6.54 7.17 -6.89
N ASP A 55 -5.97 5.98 -7.00
CA ASP A 55 -6.41 5.00 -8.00
C ASP A 55 -7.85 4.53 -7.73
N TRP A 56 -8.23 4.38 -6.46
CA TRP A 56 -9.59 4.04 -6.06
C TRP A 56 -10.60 5.13 -6.47
N PHE A 57 -10.31 6.38 -6.15
CA PHE A 57 -11.19 7.50 -6.47
C PHE A 57 -11.25 7.81 -7.97
N VAL A 58 -10.15 7.60 -8.71
CA VAL A 58 -10.17 7.63 -10.19
C VAL A 58 -11.13 6.58 -10.74
N PHE A 59 -11.08 5.35 -10.22
CA PHE A 59 -11.98 4.28 -10.62
C PHE A 59 -13.44 4.63 -10.35
N LEU A 60 -13.79 5.13 -9.16
CA LEU A 60 -15.14 5.53 -8.80
C LEU A 60 -15.66 6.69 -9.66
N THR A 61 -14.83 7.72 -9.84
CA THR A 61 -15.18 8.89 -10.66
C THR A 61 -15.46 8.52 -12.12
N ALA A 62 -14.66 7.62 -12.69
CA ALA A 62 -14.87 7.14 -14.06
C ALA A 62 -16.21 6.41 -14.24
N ARG A 63 -16.83 5.95 -13.14
CA ARG A 63 -18.13 5.26 -13.11
C ARG A 63 -19.28 6.14 -12.64
N GLY A 64 -18.99 7.38 -12.24
CA GLY A 64 -19.99 8.28 -11.64
C GLY A 64 -20.52 7.76 -10.31
N GLN A 65 -19.74 6.97 -9.57
CA GLN A 65 -20.17 6.29 -8.35
C GLN A 65 -19.74 7.07 -7.10
N ASP A 66 -20.69 7.29 -6.18
CA ASP A 66 -20.37 7.87 -4.87
C ASP A 66 -19.59 6.85 -4.02
N TRP A 67 -18.50 7.30 -3.43
CA TRP A 67 -17.68 6.49 -2.55
C TRP A 67 -18.41 6.01 -1.29
N ARG A 68 -19.55 6.64 -0.93
CA ARG A 68 -20.41 6.24 0.18
C ARG A 68 -21.38 5.11 -0.15
N GLU A 69 -21.57 4.80 -1.43
CA GLU A 69 -22.55 3.81 -1.91
C GLU A 69 -21.88 2.57 -2.52
N VAL A 70 -20.60 2.38 -2.25
CA VAL A 70 -19.81 1.28 -2.78
C VAL A 70 -20.28 -0.07 -2.26
N ARG A 71 -20.33 -1.06 -3.17
CA ARG A 71 -20.68 -2.45 -2.88
C ARG A 71 -19.45 -3.37 -3.02
N LEU A 72 -19.60 -4.60 -2.56
CA LEU A 72 -18.52 -5.59 -2.66
C LEU A 72 -18.14 -5.90 -4.12
N GLU A 73 -19.13 -5.88 -5.01
CA GLU A 73 -18.96 -6.08 -6.45
C GLU A 73 -18.03 -5.01 -7.05
N ASP A 74 -18.19 -3.75 -6.65
CA ASP A 74 -17.34 -2.64 -7.12
C ASP A 74 -15.87 -2.84 -6.73
N VAL A 75 -15.63 -3.42 -5.57
CA VAL A 75 -14.26 -3.78 -5.14
C VAL A 75 -13.69 -4.90 -6.01
N GLY A 76 -14.52 -5.87 -6.40
CA GLY A 76 -14.15 -6.91 -7.36
C GLY A 76 -13.78 -6.33 -8.74
N GLU A 77 -14.58 -5.39 -9.22
CA GLU A 77 -14.35 -4.71 -10.49
C GLU A 77 -13.12 -3.78 -10.44
N PHE A 78 -12.86 -3.15 -9.30
CA PHE A 78 -11.62 -2.41 -9.08
C PHE A 78 -10.39 -3.31 -9.21
N VAL A 79 -10.44 -4.54 -8.69
CA VAL A 79 -9.35 -5.52 -8.88
C VAL A 79 -9.15 -5.83 -10.37
N ALA A 80 -10.22 -6.02 -11.12
CA ALA A 80 -10.14 -6.24 -12.57
C ALA A 80 -9.55 -5.01 -13.28
N TRP A 81 -10.00 -3.79 -12.93
CA TRP A 81 -9.52 -2.53 -13.47
C TRP A 81 -8.03 -2.30 -13.18
N LEU A 82 -7.52 -2.65 -12.00
CA LEU A 82 -6.10 -2.55 -11.67
C LEU A 82 -5.21 -3.44 -12.53
N ARG A 83 -5.75 -4.54 -13.05
CA ARG A 83 -5.02 -5.48 -13.91
C ARG A 83 -4.92 -5.01 -15.36
N LEU A 84 -5.77 -4.06 -15.75
CA LEU A 84 -5.69 -3.44 -17.08
C LEU A 84 -4.51 -2.47 -17.17
N PRO A 85 -3.84 -2.38 -18.33
CA PRO A 85 -2.90 -1.30 -18.62
C PRO A 85 -3.59 0.07 -18.47
N PRO A 86 -2.88 1.14 -18.06
CA PRO A 86 -3.48 2.46 -17.88
C PRO A 86 -4.27 2.96 -19.10
N LEU A 87 -3.78 2.74 -20.31
CA LEU A 87 -4.43 3.15 -21.56
C LEU A 87 -5.75 2.39 -21.85
N ALA A 88 -5.96 1.23 -21.23
CA ALA A 88 -7.18 0.44 -21.43
C ALA A 88 -8.23 0.68 -20.32
N ARG A 89 -7.91 1.45 -19.30
CA ARG A 89 -8.80 1.70 -18.17
C ARG A 89 -9.99 2.60 -18.51
N ASP A 90 -9.86 3.39 -19.56
CA ASP A 90 -10.93 4.27 -20.06
C ASP A 90 -11.91 3.56 -21.01
N GLY A 91 -11.76 2.23 -21.17
CA GLY A 91 -12.62 1.43 -22.06
C GLY A 91 -12.42 1.66 -23.56
N ARG A 92 -11.48 2.53 -23.95
CA ARG A 92 -11.19 2.87 -25.37
C ARG A 92 -10.33 1.82 -26.07
N VAL A 93 -9.64 0.99 -25.31
CA VAL A 93 -8.74 -0.04 -25.84
C VAL A 93 -9.14 -1.40 -25.31
N VAL A 94 -9.38 -2.34 -26.22
CA VAL A 94 -9.63 -3.73 -25.86
C VAL A 94 -8.28 -4.43 -25.66
N VAL A 95 -8.08 -5.01 -24.49
CA VAL A 95 -6.86 -5.75 -24.16
C VAL A 95 -7.04 -7.22 -24.49
N LEU A 96 -6.12 -7.77 -25.27
CA LEU A 96 -6.12 -9.19 -25.59
C LEU A 96 -5.83 -10.03 -24.32
N PRO A 97 -6.40 -11.24 -24.19
CA PRO A 97 -6.20 -12.13 -23.03
C PRO A 97 -4.72 -12.48 -22.74
N SER A 98 -3.86 -12.40 -23.77
CA SER A 98 -2.42 -12.68 -23.69
C SER A 98 -1.59 -11.57 -23.05
N VAL A 99 -2.16 -10.39 -22.78
CA VAL A 99 -1.42 -9.27 -22.20
C VAL A 99 -1.11 -9.53 -20.73
N VAL A 100 0.16 -9.33 -20.36
CA VAL A 100 0.63 -9.45 -18.98
C VAL A 100 -0.15 -8.47 -18.08
N ARG A 101 -0.62 -8.95 -16.96
CA ARG A 101 -1.34 -8.15 -15.97
C ARG A 101 -0.51 -6.96 -15.51
N HIS A 102 -1.07 -5.75 -15.56
CA HIS A 102 -0.36 -4.53 -15.18
C HIS A 102 0.03 -4.52 -13.69
N CYS A 103 -0.88 -4.92 -12.79
CA CYS A 103 -0.60 -5.02 -11.36
C CYS A 103 -0.53 -6.49 -10.94
N GLY A 104 0.56 -6.85 -10.24
CA GLY A 104 0.70 -8.14 -9.56
C GLY A 104 -0.17 -8.22 -8.30
N GLU A 105 -0.31 -9.44 -7.79
CA GLU A 105 -1.16 -9.78 -6.64
C GLU A 105 -0.79 -9.00 -5.38
N ALA A 106 0.51 -8.83 -5.11
CA ALA A 106 1.01 -8.06 -3.97
C ALA A 106 0.57 -6.59 -4.04
N THR A 107 0.68 -5.97 -5.23
CA THR A 107 0.25 -4.59 -5.47
C THR A 107 -1.25 -4.44 -5.29
N VAL A 108 -2.05 -5.36 -5.84
CA VAL A 108 -3.51 -5.37 -5.66
C VAL A 108 -3.86 -5.51 -4.18
N ASN A 109 -3.24 -6.45 -3.47
CA ASN A 109 -3.47 -6.64 -2.03
C ASN A 109 -3.10 -5.41 -1.20
N ARG A 110 -2.04 -4.68 -1.55
CA ARG A 110 -1.63 -3.44 -0.89
C ARG A 110 -2.68 -2.35 -1.09
N LYS A 111 -3.15 -2.14 -2.32
CA LYS A 111 -4.19 -1.16 -2.65
C LYS A 111 -5.51 -1.48 -1.94
N LEU A 112 -5.94 -2.73 -1.94
CA LEU A 112 -7.11 -3.16 -1.17
C LEU A 112 -6.94 -2.96 0.33
N SER A 113 -5.71 -3.02 0.86
CA SER A 113 -5.44 -2.71 2.26
C SER A 113 -5.67 -1.23 2.56
N ALA A 114 -5.22 -0.35 1.66
CA ALA A 114 -5.40 1.10 1.80
C ALA A 114 -6.90 1.46 1.74
N VAL A 115 -7.63 0.92 0.75
CA VAL A 115 -9.09 1.10 0.61
C VAL A 115 -9.82 0.59 1.86
N SER A 116 -9.50 -0.61 2.34
CA SER A 116 -10.12 -1.16 3.56
C SER A 116 -9.82 -0.31 4.81
N ALA A 117 -8.62 0.22 4.95
CA ALA A 117 -8.26 1.08 6.08
C ALA A 117 -8.98 2.44 6.01
N PHE A 118 -9.12 3.01 4.81
CA PHE A 118 -9.89 4.22 4.56
C PHE A 118 -11.35 4.04 4.98
N TYR A 119 -12.02 2.99 4.53
CA TYR A 119 -13.42 2.74 4.90
C TYR A 119 -13.60 2.41 6.39
N GLN A 120 -12.64 1.78 7.05
CA GLN A 120 -12.67 1.60 8.50
C GLN A 120 -12.56 2.92 9.26
N HIS A 121 -11.75 3.85 8.79
CA HIS A 121 -11.68 5.20 9.34
C HIS A 121 -13.00 5.93 9.11
N SER A 122 -13.53 5.88 7.89
CA SER A 122 -14.80 6.53 7.53
C SER A 122 -15.98 5.96 8.32
N ALA A 123 -16.01 4.65 8.59
CA ALA A 123 -17.05 4.01 9.40
C ALA A 123 -17.08 4.55 10.84
N ARG A 124 -15.92 4.86 11.42
CA ARG A 124 -15.83 5.51 12.75
C ARG A 124 -16.34 6.94 12.75
N ASN A 125 -16.44 7.56 11.57
CA ASN A 125 -16.93 8.91 11.35
C ASN A 125 -18.32 8.94 10.72
N GLY A 126 -19.13 7.87 10.88
CA GLY A 126 -20.55 7.82 10.50
C GLY A 126 -20.85 7.28 9.09
N VAL A 127 -19.89 6.72 8.38
CA VAL A 127 -20.09 6.09 7.07
C VAL A 127 -20.09 4.56 7.24
N GLU A 128 -21.26 3.93 7.16
CA GLU A 128 -21.49 2.51 7.56
C GLU A 128 -20.83 1.43 6.68
N LEU A 129 -19.99 1.78 5.72
CA LEU A 129 -19.37 0.84 4.75
C LEU A 129 -18.22 -0.03 5.28
N GLY A 130 -17.74 0.21 6.49
CA GLY A 130 -16.59 -0.50 7.05
C GLY A 130 -16.78 -2.02 7.21
N ALA A 131 -18.02 -2.49 7.30
CA ALA A 131 -18.36 -3.91 7.44
C ALA A 131 -18.24 -4.70 6.13
N LEU A 132 -18.43 -4.08 4.97
CA LEU A 132 -18.44 -4.74 3.65
C LEU A 132 -17.06 -5.34 3.28
N LEU A 133 -15.98 -4.71 3.72
CA LEU A 133 -14.62 -5.09 3.33
C LEU A 133 -13.95 -6.06 4.31
N ARG A 134 -14.62 -6.41 5.42
CA ARG A 134 -14.12 -7.35 6.42
C ARG A 134 -15.15 -8.38 6.81
N THR A 135 -14.70 -9.64 6.82
CA THR A 135 -15.45 -10.76 7.38
C THR A 135 -14.82 -11.15 8.70
N TRP A 136 -15.62 -11.24 9.76
CA TRP A 136 -15.20 -11.80 11.03
C TRP A 136 -15.20 -13.33 10.92
N GLN A 137 -14.02 -13.92 11.01
CA GLN A 137 -13.93 -15.37 11.08
C GLN A 137 -13.79 -15.77 12.57
N PRO A 138 -14.64 -16.67 13.07
CA PRO A 138 -14.42 -17.25 14.37
C PRO A 138 -13.04 -17.90 14.41
N ALA A 139 -12.42 -17.94 15.57
CA ALA A 139 -11.13 -18.59 15.78
C ALA A 139 -11.25 -20.06 15.38
N GLY A 140 -11.09 -20.36 14.09
CA GLY A 140 -11.20 -21.72 13.56
C GLY A 140 -10.03 -22.58 14.01
N ARG A 141 -10.31 -23.85 14.29
CA ARG A 141 -9.28 -24.88 14.45
C ARG A 141 -8.46 -24.95 13.14
N ARG A 142 -7.34 -24.24 13.08
CA ARG A 142 -6.35 -24.47 12.01
C ARG A 142 -5.65 -25.78 12.35
N GLY A 143 -5.74 -26.75 11.45
CA GLY A 143 -5.07 -28.04 11.53
C GLY A 143 -3.54 -27.99 11.35
N THR A 144 -2.89 -26.86 11.68
CA THR A 144 -1.44 -26.76 11.69
C THR A 144 -0.93 -27.04 13.09
N SER A 145 0.01 -27.96 13.21
CA SER A 145 0.65 -28.36 14.47
C SER A 145 1.40 -27.20 15.15
N TRP A 146 1.76 -26.16 14.43
CA TRP A 146 2.43 -24.98 14.98
C TRP A 146 1.43 -24.06 15.71
N ARG A 147 1.71 -23.78 16.98
CA ARG A 147 0.95 -22.86 17.82
C ARG A 147 1.87 -21.73 18.27
N PRO A 148 1.48 -20.43 18.11
CA PRO A 148 2.26 -19.33 18.69
C PRO A 148 2.36 -19.48 20.21
N PHE A 149 3.45 -18.98 20.81
CA PHE A 149 3.70 -19.04 22.25
C PHE A 149 2.52 -18.53 23.10
N LEU A 150 1.83 -17.46 22.66
CA LEU A 150 0.68 -16.87 23.34
C LEU A 150 -0.68 -17.39 22.83
N HIS A 151 -0.75 -18.54 22.18
CA HIS A 151 -1.98 -19.10 21.63
C HIS A 151 -3.08 -19.29 22.69
N HIS A 152 -2.70 -19.59 23.93
CA HIS A 152 -3.65 -19.79 25.04
C HIS A 152 -4.41 -18.51 25.42
N ILE A 153 -3.83 -17.32 25.20
CA ILE A 153 -4.45 -16.01 25.49
C ILE A 153 -5.42 -15.62 24.37
N SER A 154 -5.11 -15.95 23.10
CA SER A 154 -5.91 -15.55 21.93
C SER A 154 -6.87 -16.62 21.40
N LYS A 155 -7.02 -17.72 22.12
CA LYS A 155 -7.65 -18.97 21.68
C LYS A 155 -9.07 -18.84 21.10
N ASN A 156 -9.82 -17.81 21.50
CA ASN A 156 -11.22 -17.62 21.11
C ASN A 156 -11.53 -16.22 20.55
N GLN A 157 -10.52 -15.41 20.24
CA GLN A 157 -10.79 -14.09 19.67
C GLN A 157 -11.08 -14.21 18.16
N PRO A 158 -12.23 -13.72 17.69
CA PRO A 158 -12.52 -13.66 16.27
C PRO A 158 -11.52 -12.73 15.57
N SER A 159 -10.95 -13.20 14.46
CA SER A 159 -10.01 -12.39 13.68
C SER A 159 -10.73 -11.77 12.49
N ALA A 160 -10.61 -10.45 12.33
CA ALA A 160 -11.12 -9.77 11.16
C ALA A 160 -10.21 -10.06 9.96
N ARG A 161 -10.78 -10.57 8.88
CA ARG A 161 -10.11 -10.80 7.61
C ARG A 161 -10.72 -9.95 6.52
N ARG A 162 -9.91 -9.56 5.54
CA ARG A 162 -10.42 -8.92 4.33
C ARG A 162 -11.24 -9.91 3.53
N THR A 163 -12.40 -9.48 3.05
CA THR A 163 -13.30 -10.28 2.22
C THR A 163 -12.63 -10.65 0.89
N ILE A 164 -11.90 -9.71 0.28
CA ILE A 164 -11.18 -9.93 -0.97
C ILE A 164 -9.68 -9.88 -0.71
N ARG A 165 -9.00 -10.98 -1.04
CA ARG A 165 -7.54 -11.10 -1.01
C ARG A 165 -7.08 -11.97 -2.18
N GLN A 166 -6.12 -11.47 -2.96
CA GLN A 166 -5.46 -12.26 -3.99
C GLN A 166 -4.43 -13.19 -3.37
N LYS A 167 -4.36 -14.42 -3.89
CA LYS A 167 -3.32 -15.37 -3.49
C LYS A 167 -1.99 -14.88 -4.07
N ASP A 168 -1.11 -14.44 -3.19
CA ASP A 168 0.23 -13.99 -3.56
C ASP A 168 1.22 -15.14 -3.40
N VAL A 169 2.03 -15.34 -4.43
CA VAL A 169 3.13 -16.30 -4.39
C VAL A 169 4.37 -15.55 -3.89
N HIS A 170 4.74 -15.79 -2.66
CA HIS A 170 5.98 -15.25 -2.10
C HIS A 170 7.17 -15.75 -2.92
N LYS A 171 7.75 -14.87 -3.72
CA LYS A 171 9.05 -15.11 -4.34
C LYS A 171 10.13 -14.75 -3.33
N HIS A 172 11.03 -15.69 -3.07
CA HIS A 172 12.21 -15.36 -2.26
C HIS A 172 13.03 -14.28 -2.96
N PRO A 173 13.53 -13.27 -2.22
CA PRO A 173 14.42 -12.27 -2.80
C PRO A 173 15.68 -12.96 -3.32
N ARG A 174 16.19 -12.49 -4.45
CA ARG A 174 17.48 -12.93 -4.97
C ARG A 174 18.58 -12.42 -4.03
N ILE A 175 19.39 -13.32 -3.54
CA ILE A 175 20.58 -13.01 -2.72
C ILE A 175 21.77 -12.87 -3.67
N LEU A 176 22.55 -11.82 -3.50
CA LEU A 176 23.80 -11.61 -4.24
C LEU A 176 24.88 -12.56 -3.70
N THR A 177 25.64 -13.15 -4.59
CA THR A 177 26.83 -13.91 -4.22
C THR A 177 27.98 -12.97 -3.85
N PRO A 178 28.96 -13.41 -3.02
CA PRO A 178 30.12 -12.57 -2.69
C PRO A 178 30.88 -12.06 -3.94
N ALA A 179 30.93 -12.85 -5.00
CA ALA A 179 31.56 -12.45 -6.27
C ALA A 179 30.76 -11.32 -6.99
N GLU A 180 29.44 -11.34 -6.93
CA GLU A 180 28.60 -10.26 -7.46
C GLU A 180 28.75 -8.98 -6.63
N VAL A 181 28.80 -9.10 -5.29
CA VAL A 181 29.05 -7.97 -4.39
C VAL A 181 30.39 -7.33 -4.70
N LYS A 182 31.47 -8.13 -4.84
CA LYS A 182 32.79 -7.62 -5.20
C LYS A 182 32.77 -6.86 -6.52
N LYS A 183 32.07 -7.38 -7.55
CA LYS A 183 31.92 -6.67 -8.83
C LYS A 183 31.22 -5.33 -8.68
N ILE A 184 30.21 -5.24 -7.81
CA ILE A 184 29.51 -3.96 -7.54
C ILE A 184 30.47 -2.97 -6.86
N LEU A 185 31.21 -3.41 -5.86
CA LEU A 185 32.18 -2.58 -5.14
C LEU A 185 33.31 -2.08 -6.05
N ASP A 186 33.79 -2.95 -6.92
CA ASP A 186 34.88 -2.63 -7.87
C ASP A 186 34.41 -1.69 -9.01
N ALA A 187 33.10 -1.66 -9.29
CA ALA A 187 32.49 -0.75 -10.26
C ALA A 187 32.13 0.64 -9.69
N CYS A 188 32.35 0.87 -8.37
CA CYS A 188 32.07 2.16 -7.76
C CYS A 188 33.22 3.15 -8.02
N ASP A 189 32.95 4.20 -8.81
CA ASP A 189 33.94 5.26 -9.08
C ASP A 189 34.20 6.17 -7.87
N ARG A 190 33.22 6.27 -6.95
CA ARG A 190 33.31 7.14 -5.78
C ARG A 190 33.50 6.32 -4.50
N LEU A 191 34.47 6.71 -3.70
CA LEU A 191 34.75 6.08 -2.40
C LEU A 191 33.53 6.10 -1.47
N ARG A 192 32.75 7.19 -1.47
CA ARG A 192 31.51 7.31 -0.71
C ARG A 192 30.51 6.22 -1.04
N ASP A 193 30.29 5.97 -2.34
CA ASP A 193 29.27 5.01 -2.80
C ASP A 193 29.76 3.58 -2.50
N ARG A 194 31.06 3.32 -2.67
CA ARG A 194 31.69 2.06 -2.29
C ARG A 194 31.54 1.79 -0.80
N LEU A 195 31.88 2.76 0.08
CA LEU A 195 31.74 2.63 1.52
C LEU A 195 30.29 2.32 1.91
N MET A 196 29.33 3.03 1.32
CA MET A 196 27.90 2.79 1.59
C MET A 196 27.48 1.35 1.25
N PHE A 197 27.88 0.83 0.09
CA PHE A 197 27.55 -0.55 -0.29
C PHE A 197 28.27 -1.59 0.57
N GLU A 198 29.51 -1.33 0.96
CA GLU A 198 30.28 -2.17 1.86
C GLU A 198 29.63 -2.28 3.25
N GLU A 199 29.24 -1.15 3.83
CA GLU A 199 28.48 -1.08 5.08
C GLU A 199 27.12 -1.81 5.00
N LEU A 200 26.39 -1.65 3.91
CA LEU A 200 25.12 -2.37 3.71
C LEU A 200 25.33 -3.88 3.62
N PHE A 201 26.43 -4.33 3.00
CA PHE A 201 26.75 -5.74 2.86
C PHE A 201 27.21 -6.36 4.19
N ASP A 202 28.10 -5.70 4.91
CA ASP A 202 28.72 -6.23 6.13
C ASP A 202 27.74 -6.22 7.33
N THR A 203 26.89 -5.20 7.40
CA THR A 203 25.98 -5.03 8.55
C THR A 203 24.55 -5.53 8.29
N GLY A 204 24.16 -5.66 7.02
CA GLY A 204 22.77 -6.00 6.66
C GLY A 204 21.75 -4.90 6.99
N MET A 205 22.20 -3.68 7.32
CA MET A 205 21.29 -2.56 7.61
C MET A 205 20.51 -2.13 6.38
N ARG A 206 19.37 -1.47 6.61
CA ARG A 206 18.58 -0.90 5.51
C ARG A 206 19.22 0.39 5.01
N VAL A 207 19.05 0.70 3.72
CA VAL A 207 19.59 1.93 3.12
C VAL A 207 19.18 3.19 3.89
N GLY A 208 17.97 3.26 4.44
CA GLY A 208 17.52 4.39 5.26
C GLY A 208 18.24 4.49 6.60
N GLU A 209 18.67 3.37 7.18
CA GLU A 209 19.47 3.32 8.40
C GLU A 209 20.89 3.79 8.11
N ALA A 210 21.50 3.30 7.01
CA ALA A 210 22.83 3.73 6.57
C ALA A 210 22.89 5.24 6.27
N LEU A 211 21.89 5.78 5.57
CA LEU A 211 21.82 7.23 5.28
C LEU A 211 21.50 8.09 6.50
N GLY A 212 20.99 7.50 7.57
CA GLY A 212 20.74 8.17 8.84
C GLY A 212 21.90 8.17 9.82
N LEU A 213 23.00 7.45 9.51
CA LEU A 213 24.21 7.46 10.35
C LEU A 213 24.81 8.86 10.42
N ARG A 214 25.12 9.29 11.63
CA ARG A 214 25.81 10.55 11.89
C ARG A 214 27.17 10.24 12.47
N HIS A 215 28.15 10.99 12.05
CA HIS A 215 29.47 11.01 12.69
C HIS A 215 29.37 11.93 13.91
N GLU A 216 29.49 11.37 15.11
CA GLU A 216 29.63 12.16 16.34
C GLU A 216 31.11 12.47 16.61
#